data_aad94471405e2f7ecefb1c6343d8c313
#
_entry.id   aad94471405e2f7ecefb1c6343d8c313
#
_cell.length_a   1.000
_cell.length_b   1.000
_cell.length_c   1.000
_cell.angle_alpha   90.00
_cell.angle_beta   90.00
_cell.angle_gamma   90.00
#
_symmetry.space_group_name_H-M   'P 1'
#
loop_
_entity.id
_entity.type
_entity.pdbx_description
1 polymer ?
#
loop_
_entity_poly.entity_id
_entity_poly.type
_entity_poly.pdbx_seq_one_letter_code
_entity_poly.pdbx_strand_id
1 'polypeptide(L)'
;MGSELNRSSNLRNFAGILEVPSESQVYEYLSRYDSETYSNIVNSILRKFFRPLKTRKNTYIADATPVMCDINILKKYISPEHLKKLRLKFGYSNSNGYFVGYKVTMVLEKKTRTPVSILIHPGAPSDSKIFDEVFKELKRRRLIKPKDLIYFDRGYFSYENYKIGINKYKIIPAIFPKEIFNINKFQDQMSYSLMIYKNKNNIEENKKLTNHLQRLLLIKLENWKEYKPVRGIIEDFFKAAKGAFGLGKFHSFTDKSMYKNIYLCLLLTTIVVQTGFKTKTQLQQLAEWRIEFQQPKNKKNKNKKDTKETKEKTETPNKIGQQPLEIQVKQRFKTLDTFWKI
;
A
#
# COMPACT_ATOMS: atom_id res chain seq x y z
N MET A 1 16.16 -13.62 9.86
CA MET A 1 17.02 -12.46 9.54
C MET A 1 18.30 -12.44 10.36
N GLY A 2 18.25 -12.52 11.70
CA GLY A 2 19.47 -12.52 12.54
C GLY A 2 20.45 -13.66 12.21
N SER A 3 19.96 -14.87 11.93
CA SER A 3 20.81 -16.02 11.59
C SER A 3 21.54 -15.86 10.26
N GLU A 4 20.96 -15.22 9.27
CA GLU A 4 21.60 -14.96 7.97
C GLU A 4 22.63 -13.84 8.04
N LEU A 5 22.34 -12.78 8.78
CA LEU A 5 23.32 -11.72 9.07
C LEU A 5 24.52 -12.25 9.85
N ASN A 6 24.30 -13.17 10.80
CA ASN A 6 25.39 -13.83 11.52
C ASN A 6 26.28 -14.69 10.62
N ARG A 7 25.70 -15.33 9.59
CA ARG A 7 26.42 -16.21 8.65
C ARG A 7 27.14 -15.46 7.53
N SER A 8 26.77 -14.21 7.22
CA SER A 8 27.31 -13.47 6.08
C SER A 8 27.99 -12.17 6.50
N SER A 9 29.33 -12.18 6.50
CA SER A 9 30.14 -10.96 6.69
C SER A 9 29.82 -9.89 5.63
N ASN A 10 29.58 -10.30 4.39
CA ASN A 10 29.24 -9.38 3.31
C ASN A 10 27.91 -8.65 3.56
N LEU A 11 26.91 -9.33 4.10
CA LEU A 11 25.63 -8.69 4.45
C LEU A 11 25.80 -7.72 5.63
N ARG A 12 26.63 -8.07 6.62
CA ARG A 12 26.92 -7.17 7.75
C ARG A 12 27.65 -5.91 7.29
N ASN A 13 28.69 -6.07 6.48
CA ASN A 13 29.47 -4.95 5.94
C ASN A 13 28.57 -4.04 5.06
N PHE A 14 27.73 -4.64 4.23
CA PHE A 14 26.75 -3.89 3.42
C PHE A 14 25.75 -3.11 4.28
N ALA A 15 25.28 -3.70 5.37
CA ALA A 15 24.38 -3.05 6.31
C ALA A 15 25.08 -2.07 7.27
N GLY A 16 26.40 -1.98 7.26
CA GLY A 16 27.19 -1.18 8.22
C GLY A 16 27.06 -1.69 9.66
N ILE A 17 26.81 -2.99 9.84
CA ILE A 17 26.59 -3.62 11.15
C ILE A 17 27.84 -4.39 11.54
N LEU A 18 28.52 -3.95 12.60
CA LEU A 18 29.70 -4.65 13.15
C LEU A 18 29.27 -5.93 13.87
N GLU A 19 28.28 -5.82 14.74
CA GLU A 19 27.70 -6.95 15.48
C GLU A 19 26.20 -7.03 15.21
N VAL A 20 25.71 -8.25 14.99
CA VAL A 20 24.28 -8.47 14.77
C VAL A 20 23.57 -8.39 16.12
N PRO A 21 22.66 -7.43 16.31
CA PRO A 21 21.92 -7.31 17.55
C PRO A 21 21.05 -8.55 17.78
N SER A 22 20.91 -8.94 19.04
CA SER A 22 19.97 -9.98 19.42
C SER A 22 18.54 -9.58 19.12
N GLU A 23 17.63 -10.55 19.00
CA GLU A 23 16.21 -10.25 18.81
C GLU A 23 15.65 -9.37 19.93
N SER A 24 16.09 -9.61 21.17
CA SER A 24 15.67 -8.82 22.33
C SER A 24 16.11 -7.36 22.20
N GLN A 25 17.38 -7.12 21.80
CA GLN A 25 17.88 -5.75 21.57
C GLN A 25 17.12 -5.04 20.45
N VAL A 26 16.80 -5.75 19.35
CA VAL A 26 15.98 -5.18 18.28
C VAL A 26 14.58 -4.82 18.80
N TYR A 27 13.95 -5.71 19.55
CA TYR A 27 12.65 -5.45 20.16
C TYR A 27 12.67 -4.27 21.13
N GLU A 28 13.67 -4.22 22.00
CA GLU A 28 13.85 -3.12 22.95
C GLU A 28 14.01 -1.78 22.21
N TYR A 29 14.93 -1.72 21.25
CA TYR A 29 15.14 -0.53 20.44
C TYR A 29 13.87 -0.07 19.73
N LEU A 30 13.19 -0.98 19.05
CA LEU A 30 11.93 -0.69 18.38
C LEU A 30 10.82 -0.31 19.36
N SER A 31 10.85 -0.72 20.62
CA SER A 31 9.85 -0.39 21.63
C SER A 31 9.98 1.04 22.17
N ARG A 32 11.12 1.68 21.99
CA ARG A 32 11.38 3.05 22.50
C ARG A 32 10.56 4.14 21.75
N TYR A 33 10.20 3.85 20.50
CA TYR A 33 9.51 4.83 19.65
C TYR A 33 7.99 4.66 19.72
N ASP A 34 7.29 5.79 19.70
CA ASP A 34 5.84 5.83 19.55
C ASP A 34 5.39 5.69 18.08
N SER A 35 4.09 5.63 17.87
CA SER A 35 3.50 5.46 16.53
C SER A 35 3.77 6.65 15.61
N GLU A 36 3.84 7.84 16.14
CA GLU A 36 4.10 9.06 15.38
C GLU A 36 5.56 9.11 14.92
N THR A 37 6.49 8.78 15.79
CA THR A 37 7.93 8.68 15.46
C THR A 37 8.16 7.65 14.37
N TYR A 38 7.52 6.46 14.44
CA TYR A 38 7.55 5.48 13.36
C TYR A 38 7.03 6.03 12.04
N SER A 39 5.89 6.70 12.09
CA SER A 39 5.31 7.34 10.91
C SER A 39 6.29 8.33 10.28
N ASN A 40 6.94 9.16 11.10
CA ASN A 40 7.87 10.17 10.65
C ASN A 40 9.15 9.57 10.05
N ILE A 41 9.72 8.54 10.67
CA ILE A 41 10.90 7.82 10.17
C ILE A 41 10.58 7.18 8.81
N VAL A 42 9.51 6.38 8.72
CA VAL A 42 9.14 5.70 7.48
C VAL A 42 8.83 6.71 6.37
N ASN A 43 8.09 7.75 6.68
CA ASN A 43 7.79 8.81 5.72
C ASN A 43 9.04 9.57 5.25
N SER A 44 10.04 9.77 6.12
CA SER A 44 11.32 10.37 5.75
C SER A 44 12.09 9.48 4.77
N ILE A 45 12.11 8.17 5.03
CA ILE A 45 12.74 7.19 4.12
C ILE A 45 12.01 7.14 2.78
N LEU A 46 10.67 7.07 2.79
CA LEU A 46 9.86 7.04 1.57
C LEU A 46 10.06 8.28 0.70
N ARG A 47 10.31 9.45 1.29
CA ARG A 47 10.63 10.68 0.55
C ARG A 47 11.93 10.60 -0.24
N LYS A 48 12.86 9.71 0.12
CA LYS A 48 14.09 9.48 -0.65
C LYS A 48 13.79 8.78 -1.99
N PHE A 49 12.75 7.93 -2.02
CA PHE A 49 12.34 7.21 -3.23
C PHE A 49 11.45 8.04 -4.15
N PHE A 50 10.72 9.00 -3.61
CA PHE A 50 9.84 9.86 -4.39
C PHE A 50 9.84 11.30 -3.89
N ARG A 51 10.14 12.22 -4.81
CA ARG A 51 9.96 13.67 -4.62
C ARG A 51 8.98 14.18 -5.68
N PRO A 52 7.88 14.87 -5.29
CA PRO A 52 6.94 15.42 -6.25
C PRO A 52 7.64 16.38 -7.20
N LEU A 53 7.47 16.19 -8.51
CA LEU A 53 8.01 17.06 -9.51
C LEU A 53 7.28 18.42 -9.48
N LYS A 54 8.02 19.52 -9.39
CA LYS A 54 7.43 20.88 -9.34
C LYS A 54 6.70 21.25 -10.62
N THR A 55 7.22 20.82 -11.76
CA THR A 55 6.79 21.25 -13.10
C THR A 55 5.75 20.32 -13.75
N ARG A 56 5.69 19.03 -13.36
CA ARG A 56 4.80 18.04 -13.96
C ARG A 56 3.63 17.72 -13.03
N LYS A 57 2.50 17.31 -13.63
CA LYS A 57 1.36 16.74 -12.92
C LYS A 57 1.75 15.36 -12.37
N ASN A 58 1.45 15.13 -11.11
CA ASN A 58 1.65 13.82 -10.51
C ASN A 58 0.36 13.00 -10.64
N THR A 59 0.50 11.69 -10.69
CA THR A 59 -0.63 10.77 -10.70
C THR A 59 -0.49 9.80 -9.54
N TYR A 60 -1.53 9.73 -8.74
CA TYR A 60 -1.57 8.88 -7.55
C TYR A 60 -2.70 7.86 -7.64
N ILE A 61 -2.60 6.83 -6.83
CA ILE A 61 -3.62 5.79 -6.66
C ILE A 61 -3.83 5.64 -5.16
N ALA A 62 -5.08 5.73 -4.72
CA ALA A 62 -5.44 5.56 -3.31
C ALA A 62 -6.36 4.33 -3.17
N ASP A 63 -6.03 3.48 -2.22
CA ASP A 63 -6.87 2.34 -1.84
C ASP A 63 -6.62 1.96 -0.38
N ALA A 64 -7.48 1.11 0.17
CA ALA A 64 -7.38 0.69 1.54
C ALA A 64 -7.43 -0.85 1.67
N THR A 65 -6.77 -1.36 2.70
CA THR A 65 -6.75 -2.79 2.98
C THR A 65 -6.97 -3.05 4.46
N PRO A 66 -7.75 -4.10 4.84
CA PRO A 66 -7.86 -4.53 6.21
C PRO A 66 -6.58 -5.23 6.66
N VAL A 67 -6.22 -5.01 7.92
CA VAL A 67 -5.14 -5.68 8.65
C VAL A 67 -5.72 -6.22 9.95
N MET A 68 -5.68 -7.53 10.11
CA MET A 68 -6.34 -8.22 11.21
C MET A 68 -5.43 -8.42 12.40
N CYS A 69 -5.98 -8.32 13.61
CA CYS A 69 -5.40 -8.84 14.84
C CYS A 69 -5.85 -10.29 15.05
N ASP A 70 -4.96 -11.14 15.54
CA ASP A 70 -5.31 -12.51 15.85
C ASP A 70 -6.04 -12.61 17.19
N ILE A 71 -7.38 -12.55 17.13
CA ILE A 71 -8.23 -12.62 18.33
C ILE A 71 -8.09 -13.97 19.07
N ASN A 72 -7.82 -15.04 18.38
CA ASN A 72 -7.73 -16.37 19.03
C ASN A 72 -6.52 -16.42 19.97
N ILE A 73 -5.40 -15.83 19.56
CA ILE A 73 -4.24 -15.68 20.44
C ILE A 73 -4.56 -14.73 21.57
N LEU A 74 -5.22 -13.60 21.29
CA LEU A 74 -5.63 -12.64 22.31
C LEU A 74 -6.48 -13.28 23.39
N LYS A 75 -7.52 -14.05 23.02
CA LYS A 75 -8.38 -14.76 23.98
C LYS A 75 -7.65 -15.80 24.79
N LYS A 76 -6.61 -16.43 24.24
CA LYS A 76 -5.83 -17.46 24.91
C LYS A 76 -4.88 -16.91 25.97
N TYR A 77 -4.30 -15.74 25.73
CA TYR A 77 -3.21 -15.19 26.56
C TYR A 77 -3.57 -13.91 27.32
N ILE A 78 -4.72 -13.32 27.05
CA ILE A 78 -5.14 -12.03 27.64
C ILE A 78 -6.48 -12.21 28.37
N SER A 79 -6.53 -11.78 29.62
CA SER A 79 -7.77 -11.81 30.39
C SER A 79 -8.87 -10.92 29.76
N PRO A 80 -10.15 -11.24 29.95
CA PRO A 80 -11.26 -10.45 29.43
C PRO A 80 -11.21 -8.96 29.83
N GLU A 81 -10.68 -8.67 31.02
CA GLU A 81 -10.54 -7.31 31.54
C GLU A 81 -9.46 -6.51 30.76
N HIS A 82 -8.32 -7.15 30.45
CA HIS A 82 -7.29 -6.56 29.62
C HIS A 82 -7.76 -6.39 28.17
N LEU A 83 -8.54 -7.33 27.63
CA LEU A 83 -9.12 -7.18 26.28
C LEU A 83 -10.01 -5.93 26.18
N LYS A 84 -10.82 -5.63 27.22
CA LYS A 84 -11.63 -4.42 27.25
C LYS A 84 -10.78 -3.13 27.23
N LYS A 85 -9.59 -3.15 27.86
CA LYS A 85 -8.67 -2.00 27.94
C LYS A 85 -7.95 -1.72 26.61
N LEU A 86 -7.82 -2.72 25.70
CA LEU A 86 -7.06 -2.60 24.45
C LEU A 86 -7.69 -1.71 23.38
N ARG A 87 -8.89 -1.16 23.60
CA ARG A 87 -9.61 -0.27 22.65
C ARG A 87 -9.68 -0.82 21.21
N LEU A 88 -9.64 -2.14 21.07
CA LEU A 88 -9.73 -2.79 19.76
C LEU A 88 -11.11 -2.49 19.14
N LYS A 89 -11.10 -2.13 17.86
CA LYS A 89 -12.32 -1.85 17.12
C LYS A 89 -12.63 -2.96 16.12
N PHE A 90 -13.93 -3.26 16.02
CA PHE A 90 -14.43 -4.13 14.97
C PHE A 90 -14.48 -3.40 13.64
N GLY A 91 -14.18 -4.13 12.58
CA GLY A 91 -14.36 -3.73 11.21
C GLY A 91 -15.12 -4.78 10.42
N TYR A 92 -15.59 -4.40 9.25
CA TYR A 92 -16.19 -5.31 8.28
C TYR A 92 -15.53 -5.12 6.92
N SER A 93 -15.24 -6.22 6.24
CA SER A 93 -14.87 -6.21 4.83
C SER A 93 -15.55 -7.35 4.08
N ASN A 94 -15.89 -7.13 2.80
CA ASN A 94 -16.57 -8.15 2.00
C ASN A 94 -15.76 -9.45 1.87
N SER A 95 -14.44 -9.37 1.88
CA SER A 95 -13.56 -10.52 1.75
C SER A 95 -13.35 -11.30 3.04
N ASN A 96 -13.42 -10.65 4.21
CA ASN A 96 -13.07 -11.27 5.50
C ASN A 96 -14.25 -11.30 6.49
N GLY A 97 -15.40 -10.71 6.14
CA GLY A 97 -16.50 -10.54 7.09
C GLY A 97 -16.14 -9.58 8.23
N TYR A 98 -16.65 -9.87 9.43
CA TYR A 98 -16.30 -9.13 10.64
C TYR A 98 -14.90 -9.51 11.13
N PHE A 99 -14.10 -8.52 11.46
CA PHE A 99 -12.76 -8.71 12.01
C PHE A 99 -12.46 -7.68 13.08
N VAL A 100 -11.46 -7.97 13.93
CA VAL A 100 -10.85 -6.99 14.82
C VAL A 100 -9.51 -6.59 14.23
N GLY A 101 -9.24 -5.29 14.13
CA GLY A 101 -7.99 -4.82 13.55
C GLY A 101 -8.03 -3.38 13.09
N TYR A 102 -7.34 -3.13 12.00
CA TYR A 102 -7.10 -1.80 11.47
C TYR A 102 -7.40 -1.75 9.97
N LYS A 103 -7.74 -0.58 9.48
CA LYS A 103 -7.80 -0.27 8.07
C LYS A 103 -6.60 0.59 7.70
N VAL A 104 -5.81 0.11 6.76
CA VAL A 104 -4.66 0.84 6.22
C VAL A 104 -5.06 1.46 4.90
N THR A 105 -5.10 2.78 4.84
CA THR A 105 -5.31 3.56 3.62
C THR A 105 -3.97 4.06 3.11
N MET A 106 -3.64 3.75 1.89
CA MET A 106 -2.37 4.12 1.28
C MET A 106 -2.59 4.91 0.01
N VAL A 107 -1.77 5.92 -0.20
CA VAL A 107 -1.65 6.62 -1.47
C VAL A 107 -0.31 6.28 -2.10
N LEU A 108 -0.35 5.74 -3.31
CA LEU A 108 0.80 5.29 -4.08
C LEU A 108 1.05 6.26 -5.24
N GLU A 109 2.29 6.68 -5.48
CA GLU A 109 2.65 7.35 -6.72
C GLU A 109 2.68 6.33 -7.86
N LYS A 110 1.96 6.64 -8.97
CA LYS A 110 1.69 5.67 -10.05
C LYS A 110 2.96 5.18 -10.74
N LYS A 111 3.91 6.07 -11.06
CA LYS A 111 5.09 5.76 -11.88
C LYS A 111 6.15 5.01 -11.09
N THR A 112 6.47 5.49 -9.91
CA THR A 112 7.50 4.90 -9.04
C THR A 112 6.98 3.76 -8.19
N ARG A 113 5.64 3.65 -8.03
CA ARG A 113 4.97 2.71 -7.11
C ARG A 113 5.41 2.90 -5.66
N THR A 114 5.78 4.12 -5.30
CA THR A 114 6.19 4.46 -3.93
C THR A 114 4.99 4.93 -3.13
N PRO A 115 4.75 4.38 -1.94
CA PRO A 115 3.79 4.95 -0.99
C PRO A 115 4.19 6.37 -0.62
N VAL A 116 3.28 7.30 -0.79
CA VAL A 116 3.51 8.71 -0.45
C VAL A 116 2.74 9.12 0.81
N SER A 117 1.69 8.40 1.13
CA SER A 117 0.90 8.59 2.35
C SER A 117 0.37 7.26 2.84
N ILE A 118 0.42 7.05 4.15
CA ILE A 118 -0.09 5.88 4.86
C ILE A 118 -0.90 6.40 6.04
N LEU A 119 -2.19 6.06 6.07
CA LEU A 119 -3.10 6.34 7.17
C LEU A 119 -3.57 5.02 7.78
N ILE A 120 -3.58 4.91 9.08
CA ILE A 120 -3.96 3.71 9.82
C ILE A 120 -5.11 4.07 10.75
N HIS A 121 -6.24 3.40 10.58
CA HIS A 121 -7.45 3.63 11.35
C HIS A 121 -7.84 2.37 12.12
N PRO A 122 -8.16 2.46 13.41
CA PRO A 122 -8.73 1.34 14.16
C PRO A 122 -10.10 0.94 13.60
N GLY A 123 -10.32 -0.36 13.43
CA GLY A 123 -11.53 -0.90 12.79
C GLY A 123 -11.52 -0.73 11.27
N ALA A 124 -12.69 -0.48 10.68
CA ALA A 124 -12.86 -0.28 9.25
C ALA A 124 -13.80 0.89 8.95
N PRO A 125 -13.37 2.15 9.14
CA PRO A 125 -14.18 3.29 8.75
C PRO A 125 -14.47 3.27 7.26
N SER A 126 -15.62 3.84 6.85
CA SER A 126 -16.01 3.94 5.45
C SER A 126 -14.98 4.75 4.66
N ASP A 127 -14.62 4.28 3.47
CA ASP A 127 -13.69 4.97 2.57
C ASP A 127 -14.13 6.39 2.23
N SER A 128 -15.43 6.58 2.02
CA SER A 128 -15.98 7.91 1.72
C SER A 128 -15.78 8.92 2.86
N LYS A 129 -15.75 8.47 4.12
CA LYS A 129 -15.57 9.35 5.28
C LYS A 129 -14.10 9.75 5.49
N ILE A 130 -13.16 8.88 5.15
CA ILE A 130 -11.72 9.16 5.31
C ILE A 130 -11.13 9.94 4.12
N PHE A 131 -11.91 10.21 3.09
CA PHE A 131 -11.45 10.88 1.87
C PHE A 131 -10.78 12.25 2.15
N ASP A 132 -11.44 13.12 2.90
CA ASP A 132 -10.88 14.45 3.24
C ASP A 132 -9.61 14.34 4.09
N GLU A 133 -9.51 13.32 4.94
CA GLU A 133 -8.32 13.06 5.77
C GLU A 133 -7.11 12.67 4.91
N VAL A 134 -7.31 11.85 3.87
CA VAL A 134 -6.27 11.53 2.90
C VAL A 134 -5.68 12.80 2.29
N PHE A 135 -6.55 13.73 1.88
CA PHE A 135 -6.09 14.99 1.30
C PHE A 135 -5.44 15.94 2.29
N LYS A 136 -5.96 16.00 3.51
CA LYS A 136 -5.32 16.78 4.59
C LYS A 136 -3.88 16.33 4.81
N GLU A 137 -3.65 15.03 4.85
CA GLU A 137 -2.32 14.45 5.04
C GLU A 137 -1.41 14.74 3.83
N LEU A 138 -1.90 14.52 2.61
CA LEU A 138 -1.13 14.82 1.39
C LEU A 138 -0.76 16.31 1.30
N LYS A 139 -1.67 17.22 1.69
CA LYS A 139 -1.42 18.66 1.71
C LYS A 139 -0.44 19.04 2.81
N ARG A 140 -0.61 18.51 4.03
CA ARG A 140 0.30 18.72 5.16
C ARG A 140 1.74 18.35 4.78
N ARG A 141 1.90 17.27 4.03
CA ARG A 141 3.19 16.77 3.55
C ARG A 141 3.68 17.43 2.26
N ARG A 142 2.93 18.38 1.68
CA ARG A 142 3.25 19.06 0.42
C ARG A 142 3.47 18.10 -0.75
N LEU A 143 2.66 17.04 -0.83
CA LEU A 143 2.77 16.00 -1.84
C LEU A 143 1.85 16.23 -3.05
N ILE A 144 0.79 17.01 -2.87
CA ILE A 144 -0.17 17.35 -3.93
C ILE A 144 -0.13 18.83 -4.28
N LYS A 145 -0.42 19.11 -5.52
CA LYS A 145 -0.55 20.45 -6.09
C LYS A 145 -1.77 20.53 -7.03
N PRO A 146 -2.24 21.73 -7.39
CA PRO A 146 -3.34 21.91 -8.32
C PRO A 146 -3.14 21.10 -9.62
N LYS A 147 -4.23 20.49 -10.11
CA LYS A 147 -4.29 19.66 -11.32
C LYS A 147 -3.66 18.26 -11.20
N ASP A 148 -3.17 17.85 -10.04
CA ASP A 148 -2.77 16.46 -9.83
C ASP A 148 -3.97 15.53 -9.95
N LEU A 149 -3.74 14.29 -10.37
CA LEU A 149 -4.74 13.26 -10.57
C LEU A 149 -4.60 12.18 -9.52
N ILE A 150 -5.69 11.84 -8.83
CA ILE A 150 -5.71 10.72 -7.89
C ILE A 150 -6.85 9.78 -8.25
N TYR A 151 -6.52 8.50 -8.48
CA TYR A 151 -7.49 7.45 -8.69
C TYR A 151 -7.91 6.84 -7.36
N PHE A 152 -9.23 6.69 -7.16
CA PHE A 152 -9.83 6.08 -5.99
C PHE A 152 -10.77 4.94 -6.39
N ASP A 153 -10.91 3.94 -5.51
CA ASP A 153 -11.92 2.91 -5.67
C ASP A 153 -13.34 3.49 -5.50
N ARG A 154 -14.33 2.74 -5.99
CA ARG A 154 -15.76 3.06 -5.86
C ARG A 154 -16.24 3.19 -4.40
N GLY A 155 -15.50 2.64 -3.44
CA GLY A 155 -15.76 2.80 -2.00
C GLY A 155 -15.71 4.26 -1.52
N TYR A 156 -14.92 5.08 -2.19
CA TYR A 156 -14.80 6.53 -1.93
C TYR A 156 -15.91 7.37 -2.56
N PHE A 157 -16.82 6.75 -3.34
CA PHE A 157 -17.83 7.46 -4.09
C PHE A 157 -18.79 8.24 -3.19
N SER A 158 -18.82 9.56 -3.42
CA SER A 158 -19.79 10.52 -2.91
C SER A 158 -19.68 11.78 -3.77
N TYR A 159 -20.80 12.42 -4.08
CA TYR A 159 -20.79 13.72 -4.80
C TYR A 159 -20.01 14.78 -4.00
N GLU A 160 -20.10 14.72 -2.67
CA GLU A 160 -19.35 15.61 -1.77
C GLU A 160 -17.84 15.42 -1.90
N ASN A 161 -17.37 14.17 -2.05
CA ASN A 161 -15.95 13.89 -2.24
C ASN A 161 -15.42 14.47 -3.57
N TYR A 162 -16.20 14.46 -4.64
CA TYR A 162 -15.83 15.16 -5.86
C TYR A 162 -15.69 16.67 -5.63
N LYS A 163 -16.64 17.29 -4.92
CA LYS A 163 -16.56 18.72 -4.57
C LYS A 163 -15.33 19.03 -3.72
N ILE A 164 -15.07 18.24 -2.69
CA ILE A 164 -13.89 18.39 -1.83
C ILE A 164 -12.63 18.36 -2.68
N GLY A 165 -12.45 17.35 -3.52
CA GLY A 165 -11.27 17.21 -4.37
C GLY A 165 -11.07 18.40 -5.32
N ILE A 166 -12.10 18.79 -6.02
CA ILE A 166 -12.05 19.87 -7.03
C ILE A 166 -12.00 21.26 -6.37
N ASN A 167 -12.94 21.55 -5.46
CA ASN A 167 -13.12 22.92 -4.96
C ASN A 167 -12.12 23.26 -3.84
N LYS A 168 -11.87 22.31 -2.92
CA LYS A 168 -10.98 22.55 -1.78
C LYS A 168 -9.51 22.32 -2.10
N TYR A 169 -9.21 21.22 -2.81
CA TYR A 169 -7.83 20.79 -3.05
C TYR A 169 -7.32 21.10 -4.48
N LYS A 170 -8.23 21.52 -5.40
CA LYS A 170 -7.90 21.85 -6.78
C LYS A 170 -7.22 20.70 -7.55
N ILE A 171 -7.64 19.47 -7.25
CA ILE A 171 -7.13 18.24 -7.88
C ILE A 171 -8.23 17.52 -8.65
N ILE A 172 -7.87 16.49 -9.42
CA ILE A 172 -8.80 15.63 -10.16
C ILE A 172 -8.99 14.33 -9.37
N PRO A 173 -10.07 14.18 -8.56
CA PRO A 173 -10.37 12.97 -7.83
C PRO A 173 -11.11 11.97 -8.70
N ALA A 174 -10.38 11.14 -9.46
CA ALA A 174 -10.99 10.12 -10.31
C ALA A 174 -11.48 8.94 -9.46
N ILE A 175 -12.64 9.10 -8.81
CA ILE A 175 -13.32 8.05 -8.07
C ILE A 175 -14.11 7.20 -9.05
N PHE A 176 -13.89 5.88 -9.08
CA PHE A 176 -14.65 5.02 -9.97
C PHE A 176 -16.13 5.09 -9.67
N PRO A 177 -16.97 5.31 -10.74
CA PRO A 177 -18.38 5.53 -10.54
C PRO A 177 -19.08 4.25 -10.04
N LYS A 178 -20.11 4.43 -9.22
CA LYS A 178 -21.10 3.40 -8.94
C LYS A 178 -22.20 3.45 -9.99
N GLU A 179 -23.01 2.41 -10.09
CA GLU A 179 -24.17 2.35 -10.99
C GLU A 179 -25.16 3.51 -10.79
N ILE A 180 -25.24 4.01 -9.55
CA ILE A 180 -26.07 5.15 -9.18
C ILE A 180 -25.50 6.51 -9.59
N PHE A 181 -24.34 6.56 -10.26
CA PHE A 181 -23.74 7.82 -10.70
C PHE A 181 -24.60 8.44 -11.82
N ASN A 182 -25.01 9.69 -11.59
CA ASN A 182 -25.77 10.47 -12.55
C ASN A 182 -24.99 11.74 -12.89
N ILE A 183 -24.72 11.95 -14.17
CA ILE A 183 -23.91 13.06 -14.67
C ILE A 183 -24.58 14.40 -14.46
N ASN A 184 -25.91 14.48 -14.65
CA ASN A 184 -26.67 15.72 -14.45
C ASN A 184 -26.62 16.13 -12.97
N LYS A 185 -26.89 15.16 -12.06
CA LYS A 185 -26.79 15.39 -10.63
C LYS A 185 -25.38 15.81 -10.22
N PHE A 186 -24.35 15.27 -10.85
CA PHE A 186 -22.97 15.69 -10.61
C PHE A 186 -22.76 17.16 -11.03
N GLN A 187 -23.22 17.55 -12.23
CA GLN A 187 -23.09 18.91 -12.74
C GLN A 187 -23.85 19.92 -11.88
N ASP A 188 -25.06 19.61 -11.45
CA ASP A 188 -25.88 20.46 -10.57
C ASP A 188 -25.18 20.69 -9.22
N GLN A 189 -24.71 19.62 -8.61
CA GLN A 189 -23.98 19.67 -7.33
C GLN A 189 -22.69 20.48 -7.43
N MET A 190 -21.98 20.41 -8.56
CA MET A 190 -20.76 21.17 -8.78
C MET A 190 -21.04 22.65 -9.03
N SER A 191 -22.08 22.97 -9.78
CA SER A 191 -22.49 24.35 -10.07
C SER A 191 -22.94 25.08 -8.80
N TYR A 192 -23.76 24.42 -7.96
CA TYR A 192 -24.18 24.97 -6.68
C TYR A 192 -23.02 25.27 -5.74
N SER A 193 -22.03 24.40 -5.70
CA SER A 193 -20.86 24.56 -4.85
C SER A 193 -19.97 25.75 -5.25
N LEU A 194 -19.95 26.14 -6.53
CA LEU A 194 -19.24 27.35 -6.99
C LEU A 194 -19.84 28.64 -6.47
N MET A 195 -21.16 28.65 -6.21
CA MET A 195 -21.84 29.82 -5.64
C MET A 195 -21.48 30.06 -4.17
N ILE A 196 -21.21 29.00 -3.42
CA ILE A 196 -20.91 29.07 -1.95
C ILE A 196 -19.46 29.50 -1.68
N TYR A 197 -18.50 29.11 -2.53
CA TYR A 197 -17.09 29.44 -2.35
C TYR A 197 -16.70 30.82 -2.88
N LYS A 198 -17.52 31.85 -2.64
CA LYS A 198 -17.21 33.26 -2.96
C LYS A 198 -16.17 33.85 -1.99
N ASN A 199 -14.91 33.46 -2.11
CA ASN A 199 -13.82 34.24 -1.57
C ASN A 199 -13.48 35.38 -2.53
N LYS A 200 -13.49 36.61 -2.05
CA LYS A 200 -13.57 37.88 -2.80
C LYS A 200 -12.37 38.21 -3.72
N ASN A 201 -11.26 37.52 -3.63
CA ASN A 201 -10.06 37.79 -4.43
C ASN A 201 -9.77 36.61 -5.39
N ASN A 202 -9.78 36.82 -6.69
CA ASN A 202 -9.55 35.84 -7.77
C ASN A 202 -10.72 34.89 -8.10
N ILE A 203 -11.96 35.35 -8.06
CA ILE A 203 -13.16 34.56 -8.33
C ILE A 203 -13.10 33.94 -9.74
N GLU A 204 -12.64 34.71 -10.73
CA GLU A 204 -12.71 34.28 -12.13
C GLU A 204 -11.66 33.23 -12.48
N GLU A 205 -10.43 33.37 -12.00
CA GLU A 205 -9.37 32.36 -12.18
C GLU A 205 -9.72 31.05 -11.47
N ASN A 206 -10.23 31.13 -10.25
CA ASN A 206 -10.69 29.96 -9.50
C ASN A 206 -11.86 29.27 -10.20
N LYS A 207 -12.79 30.00 -10.81
CA LYS A 207 -13.89 29.48 -11.60
C LYS A 207 -13.41 28.80 -12.88
N LYS A 208 -12.50 29.43 -13.63
CA LYS A 208 -11.86 28.86 -14.83
C LYS A 208 -11.13 27.56 -14.48
N LEU A 209 -10.33 27.55 -13.42
CA LEU A 209 -9.64 26.33 -12.97
C LEU A 209 -10.60 25.23 -12.56
N THR A 210 -11.62 25.54 -11.78
CA THR A 210 -12.61 24.56 -11.32
C THR A 210 -13.36 23.94 -12.50
N ASN A 211 -13.83 24.75 -13.45
CA ASN A 211 -14.49 24.25 -14.67
C ASN A 211 -13.57 23.36 -15.51
N HIS A 212 -12.29 23.74 -15.61
CA HIS A 212 -11.30 22.91 -16.29
C HIS A 212 -11.11 21.54 -15.60
N LEU A 213 -11.03 21.52 -14.28
CA LEU A 213 -10.89 20.28 -13.49
C LEU A 213 -12.13 19.40 -13.61
N GLN A 214 -13.32 19.99 -13.62
CA GLN A 214 -14.58 19.26 -13.84
C GLN A 214 -14.61 18.59 -15.22
N ARG A 215 -14.23 19.28 -16.29
CA ARG A 215 -14.12 18.69 -17.63
C ARG A 215 -13.15 17.52 -17.65
N LEU A 216 -11.95 17.69 -17.07
CA LEU A 216 -10.97 16.62 -17.01
C LEU A 216 -11.47 15.42 -16.20
N LEU A 217 -12.20 15.66 -15.13
CA LEU A 217 -12.82 14.59 -14.34
C LEU A 217 -13.89 13.85 -15.14
N LEU A 218 -14.78 14.56 -15.82
CA LEU A 218 -15.83 13.93 -16.65
C LEU A 218 -15.24 13.02 -17.72
N ILE A 219 -14.22 13.46 -18.45
CA ILE A 219 -13.50 12.64 -19.42
C ILE A 219 -12.94 11.35 -18.75
N LYS A 220 -12.46 11.44 -17.51
CA LYS A 220 -11.97 10.25 -16.77
C LYS A 220 -13.12 9.33 -16.36
N LEU A 221 -14.28 9.87 -15.99
CA LEU A 221 -15.43 9.09 -15.57
C LEU A 221 -16.11 8.40 -16.77
N GLU A 222 -16.21 9.05 -17.92
CA GLU A 222 -16.72 8.46 -19.15
C GLU A 222 -15.86 7.29 -19.63
N ASN A 223 -14.54 7.44 -19.56
CA ASN A 223 -13.58 6.44 -19.98
C ASN A 223 -13.02 5.60 -18.80
N TRP A 224 -13.77 5.47 -17.71
CA TRP A 224 -13.27 4.81 -16.50
C TRP A 224 -12.79 3.37 -16.70
N LYS A 225 -13.36 2.65 -17.68
CA LYS A 225 -12.95 1.27 -18.02
C LYS A 225 -11.50 1.20 -18.47
N GLU A 226 -10.99 2.20 -19.17
CA GLU A 226 -9.58 2.28 -19.60
C GLU A 226 -8.63 2.48 -18.42
N TYR A 227 -9.12 3.13 -17.35
CA TYR A 227 -8.33 3.41 -16.16
C TYR A 227 -8.47 2.36 -15.06
N LYS A 228 -9.40 1.42 -15.20
CA LYS A 228 -9.58 0.32 -14.24
C LYS A 228 -8.30 -0.46 -13.97
N PRO A 229 -7.43 -0.80 -14.95
CA PRO A 229 -6.18 -1.49 -14.71
C PRO A 229 -5.19 -0.72 -13.82
N VAL A 230 -5.30 0.61 -13.75
CA VAL A 230 -4.44 1.44 -12.90
C VAL A 230 -4.59 1.07 -11.42
N ARG A 231 -5.78 0.68 -10.99
CA ARG A 231 -6.04 0.20 -9.63
C ARG A 231 -5.26 -1.09 -9.30
N GLY A 232 -5.07 -1.98 -10.29
CA GLY A 232 -4.30 -3.21 -10.12
C GLY A 232 -2.88 -2.96 -9.57
N ILE A 233 -2.30 -1.79 -9.80
CA ILE A 233 -0.97 -1.43 -9.30
C ILE A 233 -0.91 -1.41 -7.77
N ILE A 234 -1.90 -0.80 -7.12
CA ILE A 234 -1.93 -0.73 -5.64
C ILE A 234 -2.41 -2.06 -5.03
N GLU A 235 -3.28 -2.78 -5.72
CA GLU A 235 -3.70 -4.13 -5.33
C GLU A 235 -2.52 -5.11 -5.35
N ASP A 236 -1.68 -5.07 -6.40
CA ASP A 236 -0.46 -5.87 -6.49
C ASP A 236 0.54 -5.52 -5.38
N PHE A 237 0.66 -4.23 -5.04
CA PHE A 237 1.49 -3.81 -3.91
C PHE A 237 0.97 -4.39 -2.58
N PHE A 238 -0.33 -4.28 -2.31
CA PHE A 238 -0.92 -4.89 -1.11
C PHE A 238 -0.82 -6.42 -1.11
N LYS A 239 -0.97 -7.07 -2.25
CA LYS A 239 -0.79 -8.51 -2.38
C LYS A 239 0.63 -8.92 -2.00
N ALA A 240 1.65 -8.21 -2.49
CA ALA A 240 3.03 -8.44 -2.11
C ALA A 240 3.27 -8.18 -0.61
N ALA A 241 2.76 -7.08 -0.07
CA ALA A 241 2.88 -6.76 1.34
C ALA A 241 2.25 -7.82 2.25
N LYS A 242 1.08 -8.34 1.87
CA LYS A 242 0.40 -9.41 2.62
C LYS A 242 1.09 -10.75 2.48
N GLY A 243 1.47 -11.15 1.27
CA GLY A 243 2.07 -12.45 0.98
C GLY A 243 3.50 -12.57 1.48
N ALA A 244 4.37 -11.61 1.14
CA ALA A 244 5.79 -11.67 1.48
C ALA A 244 6.14 -11.14 2.88
N PHE A 245 5.44 -10.09 3.35
CA PHE A 245 5.79 -9.40 4.59
C PHE A 245 4.72 -9.50 5.69
N GLY A 246 3.63 -10.22 5.47
CA GLY A 246 2.64 -10.55 6.49
C GLY A 246 1.70 -9.43 6.89
N LEU A 247 1.46 -8.44 6.05
CA LEU A 247 0.55 -7.32 6.33
C LEU A 247 -0.90 -7.74 6.63
N GLY A 248 -1.30 -8.97 6.29
CA GLY A 248 -2.69 -9.40 6.39
C GLY A 248 -3.18 -9.65 7.82
N LYS A 249 -2.33 -10.24 8.66
CA LYS A 249 -2.66 -10.65 10.02
C LYS A 249 -1.44 -10.60 10.92
N PHE A 250 -1.57 -9.90 12.05
CA PHE A 250 -0.53 -9.81 13.04
C PHE A 250 -0.94 -10.47 14.35
N HIS A 251 0.03 -11.09 15.02
CA HIS A 251 -0.10 -11.59 16.39
C HIS A 251 0.14 -10.48 17.45
N SER A 252 0.02 -9.23 17.03
CA SER A 252 0.12 -8.04 17.86
C SER A 252 -1.24 -7.42 18.04
N PHE A 253 -1.45 -6.73 19.15
CA PHE A 253 -2.75 -6.20 19.53
C PHE A 253 -2.73 -4.79 20.15
N THR A 254 -1.55 -4.30 20.58
CA THR A 254 -1.44 -2.91 21.03
C THR A 254 -1.32 -1.98 19.83
N ASP A 255 -1.91 -0.80 19.90
CA ASP A 255 -1.84 0.21 18.85
C ASP A 255 -0.40 0.44 18.40
N LYS A 256 0.51 0.66 19.36
CA LYS A 256 1.94 0.88 19.10
C LYS A 256 2.56 -0.25 18.28
N SER A 257 2.28 -1.51 18.66
CA SER A 257 2.83 -2.68 17.99
C SER A 257 2.24 -2.86 16.59
N MET A 258 0.93 -2.63 16.44
CA MET A 258 0.25 -2.71 15.15
C MET A 258 0.76 -1.65 14.18
N TYR A 259 0.84 -0.40 14.60
CA TYR A 259 1.36 0.69 13.76
C TYR A 259 2.80 0.40 13.30
N LYS A 260 3.67 0.00 14.24
CA LYS A 260 5.05 -0.40 13.95
C LYS A 260 5.11 -1.48 12.87
N ASN A 261 4.38 -2.58 13.06
CA ASN A 261 4.42 -3.70 12.13
C ASN A 261 3.87 -3.33 10.75
N ILE A 262 2.79 -2.55 10.69
CA ILE A 262 2.23 -2.05 9.43
C ILE A 262 3.25 -1.19 8.70
N TYR A 263 3.86 -0.21 9.36
CA TYR A 263 4.86 0.67 8.74
C TYR A 263 6.08 -0.09 8.27
N LEU A 264 6.60 -1.04 9.05
CA LEU A 264 7.75 -1.87 8.65
C LEU A 264 7.42 -2.74 7.44
N CYS A 265 6.25 -3.40 7.41
CA CYS A 265 5.83 -4.20 6.26
C CYS A 265 5.74 -3.36 4.98
N LEU A 266 5.13 -2.18 5.06
CA LEU A 266 4.99 -1.30 3.91
C LEU A 266 6.34 -0.72 3.45
N LEU A 267 7.24 -0.40 4.38
CA LEU A 267 8.60 0.05 4.06
C LEU A 267 9.39 -1.04 3.35
N LEU A 268 9.40 -2.27 3.89
CA LEU A 268 10.09 -3.41 3.28
C LEU A 268 9.54 -3.71 1.89
N THR A 269 8.21 -3.72 1.73
CA THR A 269 7.58 -3.87 0.41
C THR A 269 8.04 -2.78 -0.55
N THR A 270 8.13 -1.53 -0.08
CA THR A 270 8.59 -0.42 -0.91
C THR A 270 10.04 -0.61 -1.35
N ILE A 271 10.94 -0.98 -0.46
CA ILE A 271 12.35 -1.24 -0.77
C ILE A 271 12.45 -2.30 -1.87
N VAL A 272 11.74 -3.43 -1.70
CA VAL A 272 11.74 -4.52 -2.69
C VAL A 272 11.17 -4.06 -4.03
N VAL A 273 10.08 -3.31 -4.05
CA VAL A 273 9.53 -2.74 -5.29
C VAL A 273 10.54 -1.79 -5.96
N GLN A 274 11.27 -0.99 -5.20
CA GLN A 274 12.29 -0.07 -5.74
C GLN A 274 13.52 -0.80 -6.28
N THR A 275 13.86 -1.99 -5.76
CA THR A 275 14.94 -2.82 -6.29
C THR A 275 14.60 -3.52 -7.61
N GLY A 276 13.40 -3.30 -8.13
CA GLY A 276 13.02 -3.72 -9.49
C GLY A 276 11.85 -4.68 -9.62
N PHE A 277 11.24 -5.12 -8.52
CA PHE A 277 10.03 -5.94 -8.54
C PHE A 277 8.79 -5.08 -8.85
N LYS A 278 8.67 -4.62 -10.10
CA LYS A 278 7.62 -3.65 -10.50
C LYS A 278 6.52 -4.27 -11.36
N THR A 279 6.77 -5.41 -11.99
CA THR A 279 5.76 -6.08 -12.80
C THR A 279 4.79 -6.87 -11.91
N LYS A 280 3.57 -7.06 -12.41
CA LYS A 280 2.56 -7.87 -11.70
C LYS A 280 3.08 -9.27 -11.39
N THR A 281 3.70 -9.93 -12.35
CA THR A 281 4.27 -11.28 -12.19
C THR A 281 5.35 -11.32 -11.12
N GLN A 282 6.26 -10.33 -11.12
CA GLN A 282 7.33 -10.26 -10.12
C GLN A 282 6.78 -10.04 -8.70
N LEU A 283 5.75 -9.19 -8.55
CA LEU A 283 5.10 -8.97 -7.25
C LEU A 283 4.31 -10.20 -6.80
N GLN A 284 3.73 -10.96 -7.73
CA GLN A 284 3.09 -12.24 -7.40
C GLN A 284 4.11 -13.26 -6.92
N GLN A 285 5.22 -13.43 -7.63
CA GLN A 285 6.31 -14.33 -7.22
C GLN A 285 6.83 -13.96 -5.83
N LEU A 286 7.03 -12.67 -5.54
CA LEU A 286 7.42 -12.22 -4.21
C LEU A 286 6.39 -12.57 -3.14
N ALA A 287 5.10 -12.47 -3.44
CA ALA A 287 4.03 -12.84 -2.52
C ALA A 287 3.96 -14.34 -2.27
N GLU A 288 4.26 -15.15 -3.26
CA GLU A 288 4.26 -16.62 -3.22
C GLU A 288 5.52 -17.17 -2.52
N TRP A 289 6.65 -16.50 -2.63
CA TRP A 289 7.94 -16.90 -2.05
C TRP A 289 7.87 -17.19 -0.55
N ARG A 290 7.10 -16.40 0.21
CA ARG A 290 6.93 -16.63 1.65
C ARG A 290 6.23 -17.97 1.97
N ILE A 291 5.35 -18.44 1.09
CA ILE A 291 4.60 -19.68 1.29
C ILE A 291 5.56 -20.88 1.24
N GLU A 292 6.52 -20.87 0.32
CA GLU A 292 7.52 -21.93 0.20
C GLU A 292 8.45 -22.02 1.41
N PHE A 293 8.83 -20.89 1.99
CA PHE A 293 9.68 -20.84 3.18
C PHE A 293 8.97 -21.26 4.48
N GLN A 294 7.65 -21.15 4.52
CA GLN A 294 6.85 -21.48 5.71
C GLN A 294 6.41 -22.94 5.77
N GLN A 295 6.56 -23.71 4.69
CA GLN A 295 6.28 -25.14 4.74
C GLN A 295 7.48 -25.86 5.34
N PRO A 296 7.36 -26.44 6.55
CA PRO A 296 8.37 -27.36 7.01
C PRO A 296 8.45 -28.50 5.98
N LYS A 297 9.65 -28.77 5.48
CA LYS A 297 9.90 -29.93 4.61
C LYS A 297 9.65 -31.21 5.43
N ASN A 298 8.39 -31.53 5.66
CA ASN A 298 8.01 -32.86 6.12
C ASN A 298 8.25 -33.84 4.97
N LYS A 299 9.49 -34.28 4.85
CA LYS A 299 9.84 -35.48 4.08
C LYS A 299 9.19 -36.66 4.77
N LYS A 300 7.89 -36.88 4.58
CA LYS A 300 7.30 -38.20 4.74
C LYS A 300 7.67 -38.97 3.48
N ASN A 301 8.69 -39.81 3.61
CA ASN A 301 8.92 -40.92 2.70
C ASN A 301 7.63 -41.72 2.56
N LYS A 302 6.88 -41.51 1.51
CA LYS A 302 5.89 -42.46 1.03
C LYS A 302 6.54 -43.25 -0.10
N ASN A 303 6.92 -44.48 0.22
CA ASN A 303 7.21 -45.52 -0.73
C ASN A 303 6.13 -45.54 -1.82
N LYS A 304 6.45 -45.16 -3.02
CA LYS A 304 5.64 -45.42 -4.19
C LYS A 304 5.98 -46.85 -4.69
N LYS A 305 5.01 -47.73 -4.54
CA LYS A 305 4.95 -48.96 -5.36
C LYS A 305 4.70 -48.55 -6.80
N ASP A 306 5.50 -49.19 -7.64
CA ASP A 306 5.42 -49.10 -9.11
C ASP A 306 4.04 -49.50 -9.63
N THR A 307 3.50 -48.64 -10.50
CA THR A 307 2.57 -49.05 -11.54
C THR A 307 2.98 -48.30 -12.83
N LYS A 308 3.49 -49.07 -13.76
CA LYS A 308 3.75 -48.64 -15.14
C LYS A 308 2.40 -48.38 -15.82
N GLU A 309 2.25 -47.22 -16.39
CA GLU A 309 1.41 -47.05 -17.59
C GLU A 309 2.01 -45.99 -18.50
N THR A 310 2.27 -46.46 -19.70
CA THR A 310 2.76 -45.81 -20.90
C THR A 310 1.73 -44.82 -21.42
N LYS A 311 2.07 -43.53 -21.62
CA LYS A 311 1.41 -42.68 -22.63
C LYS A 311 2.33 -41.58 -23.16
N GLU A 312 2.44 -41.64 -24.43
CA GLU A 312 2.81 -40.78 -25.55
C GLU A 312 3.31 -39.35 -25.29
N LYS A 313 4.39 -39.09 -26.05
CA LYS A 313 5.04 -37.79 -26.27
C LYS A 313 4.11 -36.82 -26.97
N THR A 314 3.94 -35.64 -26.40
CA THR A 314 3.64 -34.42 -27.17
C THR A 314 4.70 -33.39 -26.84
N GLU A 315 5.35 -32.95 -27.90
CA GLU A 315 6.40 -31.93 -27.90
C GLU A 315 5.80 -30.58 -27.45
N THR A 316 6.44 -29.91 -26.49
CA THR A 316 6.14 -28.52 -26.10
C THR A 316 7.31 -27.63 -26.53
N PRO A 317 7.02 -26.40 -27.01
CA PRO A 317 8.03 -25.54 -27.62
C PRO A 317 8.94 -24.87 -26.56
N ASN A 318 10.15 -24.59 -27.02
CA ASN A 318 11.30 -23.97 -26.39
C ASN A 318 10.98 -22.90 -25.33
N LYS A 319 11.36 -23.16 -24.10
CA LYS A 319 11.52 -22.14 -23.08
C LYS A 319 12.86 -21.43 -23.29
N ILE A 320 12.80 -20.18 -23.71
CA ILE A 320 13.92 -19.23 -23.67
C ILE A 320 14.39 -19.12 -22.23
N GLY A 321 15.66 -19.40 -21.98
CA GLY A 321 16.26 -19.51 -20.66
C GLY A 321 16.10 -18.24 -19.80
N GLN A 322 15.25 -18.32 -18.81
CA GLN A 322 15.26 -17.37 -17.71
C GLN A 322 16.30 -17.84 -16.68
N GLN A 323 17.29 -16.99 -16.42
CA GLN A 323 18.26 -17.23 -15.34
C GLN A 323 17.55 -17.33 -13.97
N PRO A 324 18.04 -18.19 -13.06
CA PRO A 324 17.47 -18.32 -11.72
C PRO A 324 17.39 -16.98 -10.99
N LEU A 325 16.33 -16.79 -10.23
CA LEU A 325 16.01 -15.56 -9.51
C LEU A 325 17.16 -15.06 -8.60
N GLU A 326 17.94 -15.98 -8.04
CA GLU A 326 19.14 -15.68 -7.22
C GLU A 326 20.23 -14.93 -7.98
N ILE A 327 20.44 -15.23 -9.25
CA ILE A 327 21.45 -14.56 -10.08
C ILE A 327 20.97 -13.15 -10.45
N GLN A 328 19.68 -12.97 -10.71
CA GLN A 328 19.11 -11.65 -11.01
C GLN A 328 19.12 -10.73 -9.78
N VAL A 329 18.91 -11.27 -8.59
CA VAL A 329 19.01 -10.52 -7.33
C VAL A 329 20.45 -10.09 -7.07
N LYS A 330 21.43 -10.99 -7.21
CA LYS A 330 22.87 -10.68 -7.03
C LYS A 330 23.39 -9.61 -8.00
N GLN A 331 22.95 -9.62 -9.26
CA GLN A 331 23.36 -8.62 -10.24
C GLN A 331 22.74 -7.24 -9.98
N ARG A 332 21.54 -7.17 -9.41
CA ARG A 332 20.84 -5.90 -9.12
C ARG A 332 21.27 -5.24 -7.80
N PHE A 333 21.79 -6.02 -6.86
CA PHE A 333 22.38 -5.44 -5.63
C PHE A 333 23.66 -4.65 -5.88
N LYS A 334 24.40 -4.92 -6.98
CA LYS A 334 25.55 -4.10 -7.39
C LYS A 334 25.19 -2.64 -7.72
N THR A 335 23.93 -2.38 -8.08
CA THR A 335 23.44 -1.02 -8.38
C THR A 335 23.01 -0.23 -7.14
N LEU A 336 22.89 -0.85 -5.97
CA LEU A 336 22.59 -0.16 -4.71
C LEU A 336 23.80 0.53 -4.10
N ASP A 337 25.03 0.07 -4.41
CA ASP A 337 26.27 0.71 -3.95
C ASP A 337 26.43 2.15 -4.47
N THR A 338 25.78 2.47 -5.60
CA THR A 338 25.77 3.83 -6.16
C THR A 338 24.76 4.76 -5.49
N PHE A 339 23.80 4.21 -4.74
CA PHE A 339 22.72 5.01 -4.11
C PHE A 339 23.10 5.58 -2.74
N TRP A 340 24.10 5.02 -2.06
CA TRP A 340 24.52 5.43 -0.71
C TRP A 340 25.74 6.36 -0.67
N LYS A 341 26.31 6.68 -1.85
CA LYS A 341 27.43 7.62 -2.00
C LYS A 341 27.03 9.05 -2.34
N ILE A 342 25.73 9.40 -2.20
CA ILE A 342 25.24 10.78 -2.40
C ILE A 342 24.67 11.34 -1.10
#